data_b47ec7d8518ffc486225bdc1aa03675a
#
_entry.id   b47ec7d8518ffc486225bdc1aa03675a
#
_cell.length_a   1.000
_cell.length_b   1.000
_cell.length_c   1.000
_cell.angle_alpha   90.00
_cell.angle_beta   90.00
_cell.angle_gamma   90.00
#
_symmetry.space_group_name_H-M   'P 1'
#
loop_
_entity.id
_entity.type
_entity.pdbx_description
1 polymer ?
#
loop_
_entity_poly.entity_id
_entity_poly.type
_entity_poly.pdbx_seq_one_letter_code
_entity_poly.pdbx_strand_id
1 'polypeptide(L)'
;MRIVSFIIVTLSVVAVSLSGQETGVPDTQTHGWPQWRGPLATGVSPPADPPTAWRATDNVRWKVELPGHGSASPIGWDDQVFILSAIPAGTGETGGPGLFGRLRDRFVGTVSSRDVQQFTVSAYDRHDGSLVWEQVAVSEQPHEGRHSTGSWASSSAVTDGEVLCAFFGSRGLYCYDLDGTLLWDQDFGDMEIRMGFGEGASPALHGDAIVVVWDHQGQSFITSLNKLSLIHI
;
A
#
# COMPACT_ATOMS: atom_id res chain seq x y z
N MET A 1 46.17 -20.79 -71.85
CA MET A 1 45.77 -19.50 -71.22
C MET A 1 44.57 -19.77 -70.35
N ARG A 2 44.79 -19.91 -69.01
CA ARG A 2 43.73 -20.25 -68.04
C ARG A 2 43.30 -18.94 -67.35
N ILE A 3 42.04 -18.54 -67.55
CA ILE A 3 41.46 -17.37 -66.94
C ILE A 3 40.95 -17.83 -65.54
N VAL A 4 41.50 -17.23 -64.49
CA VAL A 4 41.05 -17.46 -63.07
C VAL A 4 40.07 -16.32 -62.82
N SER A 5 38.79 -16.67 -62.69
CA SER A 5 37.73 -15.73 -62.21
C SER A 5 37.78 -15.63 -60.69
N PHE A 6 38.04 -14.43 -60.17
CA PHE A 6 37.90 -14.10 -58.79
C PHE A 6 36.44 -13.70 -58.50
N ILE A 7 35.77 -14.46 -57.66
CA ILE A 7 34.45 -14.10 -57.09
C ILE A 7 34.70 -13.27 -55.85
N ILE A 8 34.35 -11.97 -55.88
CA ILE A 8 34.34 -11.12 -54.68
C ILE A 8 32.98 -11.29 -54.01
N VAL A 9 32.97 -11.91 -52.82
CA VAL A 9 31.80 -11.97 -51.98
C VAL A 9 31.81 -10.74 -51.08
N THR A 10 30.91 -9.80 -51.35
CA THR A 10 30.68 -8.65 -50.46
C THR A 10 29.77 -9.06 -49.32
N LEU A 11 30.31 -9.10 -48.11
CA LEU A 11 29.58 -9.36 -46.90
C LEU A 11 28.89 -8.05 -46.46
N SER A 12 27.56 -7.95 -46.67
CA SER A 12 26.78 -6.82 -46.18
C SER A 12 26.46 -7.06 -44.69
N VAL A 13 27.10 -6.28 -43.83
CA VAL A 13 26.74 -6.24 -42.36
C VAL A 13 25.50 -5.38 -42.22
N VAL A 14 24.36 -6.01 -41.98
CA VAL A 14 23.14 -5.33 -41.57
C VAL A 14 23.28 -4.98 -40.09
N ALA A 15 23.53 -3.71 -39.79
CA ALA A 15 23.45 -3.19 -38.43
C ALA A 15 21.98 -3.09 -38.03
N VAL A 16 21.50 -4.05 -37.23
CA VAL A 16 20.21 -3.94 -36.56
C VAL A 16 20.38 -2.95 -35.40
N SER A 17 19.90 -1.74 -35.58
CA SER A 17 19.75 -0.79 -34.47
C SER A 17 18.64 -1.32 -33.58
N LEU A 18 18.99 -1.93 -32.43
CA LEU A 18 18.05 -2.09 -31.32
C LEU A 18 17.76 -0.68 -30.79
N SER A 19 16.67 -0.08 -31.25
CA SER A 19 16.02 0.99 -30.50
C SER A 19 15.50 0.36 -29.22
N GLY A 20 16.21 0.55 -28.10
CA GLY A 20 15.68 0.29 -26.79
C GLY A 20 14.41 1.10 -26.65
N GLN A 21 13.24 0.44 -26.56
CA GLN A 21 12.09 1.08 -25.99
C GLN A 21 12.49 1.42 -24.54
N GLU A 22 12.72 2.71 -24.30
CA GLU A 22 12.63 3.21 -22.94
C GLU A 22 11.22 2.83 -22.46
N THR A 23 11.14 1.79 -21.65
CA THR A 23 9.95 1.54 -20.84
C THR A 23 9.86 2.76 -19.95
N GLY A 24 9.00 3.70 -20.32
CA GLY A 24 8.77 4.91 -19.57
C GLY A 24 8.28 4.49 -18.19
N VAL A 25 9.20 4.46 -17.22
CA VAL A 25 8.83 4.47 -15.81
C VAL A 25 8.04 5.78 -15.66
N PRO A 26 6.78 5.74 -15.23
CA PRO A 26 6.04 6.97 -14.98
C PRO A 26 6.92 7.89 -14.15
N ASP A 27 6.93 9.18 -14.47
CA ASP A 27 7.72 10.18 -13.75
C ASP A 27 7.12 10.41 -12.34
N THR A 28 7.08 9.33 -11.56
CA THR A 28 6.59 9.30 -10.17
C THR A 28 7.47 10.12 -9.24
N GLN A 29 8.66 10.53 -9.71
CA GLN A 29 9.60 11.33 -8.91
C GLN A 29 9.12 12.76 -8.72
N THR A 30 8.26 13.28 -9.59
CA THR A 30 7.74 14.65 -9.52
C THR A 30 6.46 14.77 -8.69
N HIS A 31 5.72 13.67 -8.48
CA HIS A 31 4.39 13.69 -7.88
C HIS A 31 4.35 13.37 -6.38
N GLY A 32 5.45 12.91 -5.77
CA GLY A 32 5.49 12.71 -4.32
C GLY A 32 5.97 11.36 -3.85
N TRP A 33 5.23 10.73 -2.93
CA TRP A 33 5.58 9.49 -2.24
C TRP A 33 4.48 8.43 -2.44
N PRO A 34 4.38 7.79 -3.63
CA PRO A 34 3.20 7.04 -4.07
C PRO A 34 3.01 5.67 -3.41
N GLN A 35 3.99 5.17 -2.66
CA GLN A 35 3.96 3.85 -2.05
C GLN A 35 4.89 3.77 -0.83
N TRP A 36 4.79 2.68 -0.08
CA TRP A 36 5.77 2.36 0.96
C TRP A 36 7.19 2.38 0.38
N ARG A 37 8.10 3.11 1.04
CA ARG A 37 9.47 3.37 0.59
C ARG A 37 9.61 4.25 -0.66
N GLY A 38 8.55 4.95 -1.05
CA GLY A 38 8.58 6.03 -2.03
C GLY A 38 8.68 5.61 -3.50
N PRO A 39 8.92 6.57 -4.40
CA PRO A 39 8.80 6.36 -5.84
C PRO A 39 9.76 5.31 -6.39
N LEU A 40 10.92 5.15 -5.79
CA LEU A 40 11.93 4.18 -6.19
C LEU A 40 11.93 2.91 -5.32
N ALA A 41 10.99 2.77 -4.40
CA ALA A 41 10.92 1.68 -3.41
C ALA A 41 12.22 1.50 -2.57
N THR A 42 13.08 2.50 -2.54
CA THR A 42 14.38 2.49 -1.84
C THR A 42 14.32 3.10 -0.44
N GLY A 43 13.27 3.86 -0.13
CA GLY A 43 13.15 4.67 1.08
C GLY A 43 13.93 5.99 1.00
N VAL A 44 14.40 6.37 -0.18
CA VAL A 44 15.17 7.58 -0.43
C VAL A 44 14.37 8.52 -1.33
N SER A 45 14.35 9.80 -1.00
CA SER A 45 13.81 10.87 -1.84
C SER A 45 14.98 11.73 -2.36
N PRO A 46 15.48 11.46 -3.56
CA PRO A 46 16.69 12.16 -4.07
C PRO A 46 16.57 13.69 -4.13
N PRO A 47 15.41 14.27 -4.47
CA PRO A 47 15.26 15.72 -4.53
C PRO A 47 14.95 16.36 -3.15
N ALA A 48 14.83 15.56 -2.07
CA ALA A 48 14.44 16.09 -0.78
C ALA A 48 15.61 16.74 -0.05
N ASP A 49 15.34 17.93 0.47
CA ASP A 49 16.21 18.63 1.43
C ASP A 49 15.39 18.86 2.73
N PRO A 50 15.15 17.81 3.53
CA PRO A 50 14.34 17.93 4.73
C PRO A 50 15.12 18.70 5.81
N PRO A 51 14.41 19.44 6.67
CA PRO A 51 15.04 20.07 7.82
C PRO A 51 15.66 19.01 8.73
N THR A 52 16.86 19.26 9.23
CA THR A 52 17.58 18.37 10.17
C THR A 52 17.14 18.56 11.62
N ALA A 53 16.37 19.61 11.90
CA ALA A 53 15.80 19.89 13.21
C ALA A 53 14.38 20.43 13.05
N TRP A 54 13.45 19.96 13.88
CA TRP A 54 12.08 20.47 13.93
C TRP A 54 11.55 20.43 15.37
N ARG A 55 10.60 21.31 15.64
CA ARG A 55 9.85 21.41 16.91
C ARG A 55 8.38 21.67 16.57
N ALA A 56 7.50 21.59 17.55
CA ALA A 56 6.07 21.80 17.34
C ALA A 56 5.70 23.12 16.63
N THR A 57 6.56 24.13 16.75
CA THR A 57 6.38 25.50 16.17
C THR A 57 7.47 25.85 15.16
N ASP A 58 8.34 24.93 14.78
CA ASP A 58 9.47 25.17 13.90
C ASP A 58 9.63 24.02 12.91
N ASN A 59 9.65 24.34 11.63
CA ASN A 59 9.73 23.38 10.53
C ASN A 59 8.56 22.34 10.48
N VAL A 60 7.43 22.64 11.15
CA VAL A 60 6.17 21.92 11.07
C VAL A 60 5.13 22.82 10.42
N ARG A 61 4.66 22.47 9.21
CA ARG A 61 3.70 23.27 8.46
C ARG A 61 2.30 23.19 9.10
N TRP A 62 1.87 22.00 9.43
CA TRP A 62 0.59 21.71 10.07
C TRP A 62 0.66 20.42 10.87
N LYS A 63 -0.31 20.19 11.72
CA LYS A 63 -0.49 18.98 12.51
C LYS A 63 -1.98 18.70 12.65
N VAL A 64 -2.37 17.50 12.33
CA VAL A 64 -3.76 17.03 12.41
C VAL A 64 -3.80 15.80 13.33
N GLU A 65 -4.83 15.71 14.15
CA GLU A 65 -5.14 14.49 14.93
C GLU A 65 -5.92 13.53 14.04
N LEU A 66 -5.41 12.30 13.92
CA LEU A 66 -6.04 11.27 13.10
C LEU A 66 -6.98 10.41 13.97
N PRO A 67 -8.17 10.06 13.48
CA PRO A 67 -9.05 9.16 14.18
C PRO A 67 -8.52 7.72 14.15
N GLY A 68 -8.72 6.98 15.26
CA GLY A 68 -8.38 5.57 15.35
C GLY A 68 -6.88 5.28 15.40
N HIS A 69 -6.47 4.15 14.84
CA HIS A 69 -5.09 3.68 14.84
C HIS A 69 -4.67 3.22 13.45
N GLY A 70 -3.52 3.74 12.95
CA GLY A 70 -2.88 3.31 11.71
C GLY A 70 -1.38 3.19 11.93
N SER A 71 -0.77 2.09 11.49
CA SER A 71 0.69 1.89 11.45
C SER A 71 1.23 1.93 10.03
N ALA A 72 0.36 2.18 9.06
CA ALA A 72 0.71 2.39 7.66
C ALA A 72 1.61 3.62 7.48
N SER A 73 2.56 3.56 6.55
CA SER A 73 3.24 4.77 6.11
C SER A 73 2.27 5.62 5.31
N PRO A 74 2.14 6.92 5.60
CA PRO A 74 1.43 7.82 4.71
C PRO A 74 2.03 7.79 3.31
N ILE A 75 1.17 7.88 2.31
CA ILE A 75 1.60 8.09 0.94
C ILE A 75 1.09 9.44 0.45
N GLY A 76 1.72 10.01 -0.58
CA GLY A 76 1.35 11.30 -1.11
C GLY A 76 1.42 11.34 -2.62
N TRP A 77 0.45 12.00 -3.23
CA TRP A 77 0.41 12.26 -4.65
C TRP A 77 -0.11 13.69 -4.89
N ASP A 78 0.64 14.46 -5.64
CA ASP A 78 0.36 15.88 -5.87
C ASP A 78 0.07 16.65 -4.57
N ASP A 79 -1.14 17.15 -4.39
CA ASP A 79 -1.55 17.95 -3.24
C ASP A 79 -2.27 17.14 -2.15
N GLN A 80 -2.31 15.80 -2.26
CA GLN A 80 -2.98 14.94 -1.30
C GLN A 80 -2.01 14.04 -0.53
N VAL A 81 -2.35 13.78 0.74
CA VAL A 81 -1.72 12.78 1.61
C VAL A 81 -2.77 11.76 2.02
N PHE A 82 -2.52 10.49 1.75
CA PHE A 82 -3.45 9.41 2.04
C PHE A 82 -3.02 8.64 3.28
N ILE A 83 -3.98 8.38 4.16
CA ILE A 83 -3.81 7.73 5.46
C ILE A 83 -4.79 6.56 5.56
N LEU A 84 -4.31 5.43 6.08
CA LEU A 84 -5.15 4.30 6.44
C LEU A 84 -5.31 4.23 7.96
N SER A 85 -6.53 4.03 8.43
CA SER A 85 -6.85 3.92 9.86
C SER A 85 -7.86 2.79 10.13
N ALA A 86 -7.81 2.25 11.33
CA ALA A 86 -8.85 1.42 11.91
C ALA A 86 -9.46 2.17 13.10
N ILE A 87 -10.72 2.57 12.97
CA ILE A 87 -11.45 3.41 13.92
C ILE A 87 -12.45 2.54 14.68
N PRO A 88 -12.43 2.47 16.00
CA PRO A 88 -13.45 1.75 16.76
C PRO A 88 -14.86 2.31 16.49
N ALA A 89 -15.77 1.48 16.01
CA ALA A 89 -17.15 1.86 15.65
C ALA A 89 -18.18 1.54 16.76
N GLY A 90 -17.74 1.01 17.89
CA GLY A 90 -18.58 0.60 19.00
C GLY A 90 -18.41 -0.85 19.39
N THR A 91 -19.15 -1.30 20.38
CA THR A 91 -19.04 -2.65 20.89
C THR A 91 -19.66 -3.64 19.91
N GLY A 92 -18.81 -4.52 19.35
CA GLY A 92 -19.23 -5.78 18.76
C GLY A 92 -19.84 -6.71 19.85
N GLU A 93 -19.97 -8.00 19.59
CA GLU A 93 -20.55 -8.95 20.54
C GLU A 93 -19.93 -8.84 21.93
N THR A 94 -20.79 -8.71 22.96
CA THR A 94 -20.41 -8.61 24.35
C THR A 94 -19.79 -9.90 24.85
N GLY A 95 -18.50 -9.99 24.88
CA GLY A 95 -17.77 -11.14 25.43
C GLY A 95 -16.27 -10.97 25.25
N GLY A 96 -15.66 -10.04 25.97
CA GLY A 96 -14.21 -9.88 26.01
C GLY A 96 -13.48 -11.19 26.31
N PRO A 97 -12.19 -11.33 26.01
CA PRO A 97 -11.42 -12.50 26.34
C PRO A 97 -11.56 -12.77 27.82
N GLY A 98 -11.91 -14.02 28.17
CA GLY A 98 -11.97 -14.45 29.57
C GLY A 98 -10.64 -14.17 30.29
N LEU A 99 -10.59 -14.34 31.60
CA LEU A 99 -9.37 -14.04 32.39
C LEU A 99 -8.09 -14.65 31.77
N PHE A 100 -8.18 -15.88 31.30
CA PHE A 100 -7.05 -16.55 30.62
C PHE A 100 -6.64 -15.89 29.31
N GLY A 101 -7.59 -15.41 28.52
CA GLY A 101 -7.30 -14.68 27.29
C GLY A 101 -6.57 -13.36 27.57
N ARG A 102 -7.03 -12.59 28.54
CA ARG A 102 -6.40 -11.33 28.99
C ARG A 102 -4.99 -11.54 29.53
N LEU A 103 -4.76 -12.63 30.27
CA LEU A 103 -3.43 -12.99 30.77
C LEU A 103 -2.51 -13.36 29.59
N ARG A 104 -3.00 -14.18 28.65
CA ARG A 104 -2.24 -14.54 27.44
C ARG A 104 -1.86 -13.28 26.64
N ASP A 105 -2.82 -12.42 26.36
CA ASP A 105 -2.60 -11.19 25.60
C ASP A 105 -1.56 -10.29 26.27
N ARG A 106 -1.60 -10.20 27.60
CA ARG A 106 -0.60 -9.45 28.39
C ARG A 106 0.80 -10.07 28.32
N PHE A 107 0.91 -11.40 28.32
CA PHE A 107 2.21 -12.09 28.23
C PHE A 107 2.77 -12.07 26.82
N VAL A 108 1.94 -12.15 25.80
CA VAL A 108 2.33 -12.21 24.38
C VAL A 108 2.41 -10.81 23.78
N GLY A 109 1.87 -9.79 24.43
CA GLY A 109 1.83 -8.41 23.91
C GLY A 109 0.81 -8.23 22.80
N THR A 110 -0.21 -9.08 22.73
CA THR A 110 -1.29 -8.98 21.74
C THR A 110 -2.49 -8.23 22.31
N VAL A 111 -3.28 -7.65 21.40
CA VAL A 111 -4.56 -7.01 21.67
C VAL A 111 -5.60 -7.73 20.83
N SER A 112 -6.53 -8.41 21.50
CA SER A 112 -7.70 -8.97 20.84
C SER A 112 -8.80 -7.92 20.87
N SER A 113 -9.40 -7.59 19.72
CA SER A 113 -10.59 -6.76 19.68
C SER A 113 -11.78 -7.59 19.20
N ARG A 114 -12.89 -7.41 19.90
CA ARG A 114 -14.21 -7.85 19.45
C ARG A 114 -15.06 -6.67 19.01
N ASP A 115 -14.52 -5.47 19.13
CA ASP A 115 -15.19 -4.27 18.69
C ASP A 115 -15.09 -4.16 17.17
N VAL A 116 -16.20 -3.79 16.55
CA VAL A 116 -16.23 -3.45 15.13
C VAL A 116 -15.27 -2.29 14.90
N GLN A 117 -14.46 -2.41 13.86
CA GLN A 117 -13.57 -1.36 13.38
C GLN A 117 -14.10 -0.86 12.05
N GLN A 118 -14.09 0.45 11.86
CA GLN A 118 -14.19 1.05 10.54
C GLN A 118 -12.79 1.14 9.95
N PHE A 119 -12.55 0.41 8.88
CA PHE A 119 -11.33 0.49 8.12
C PHE A 119 -11.46 1.64 7.12
N THR A 120 -10.70 2.70 7.33
CA THR A 120 -10.88 3.96 6.60
C THR A 120 -9.68 4.30 5.74
N VAL A 121 -9.99 4.96 4.63
CA VAL A 121 -9.04 5.64 3.76
C VAL A 121 -9.38 7.12 3.80
N SER A 122 -8.43 7.96 4.19
CA SER A 122 -8.64 9.41 4.30
C SER A 122 -7.61 10.15 3.45
N ALA A 123 -8.03 11.16 2.72
CA ALA A 123 -7.17 12.09 2.00
C ALA A 123 -7.16 13.45 2.69
N TYR A 124 -5.98 13.98 2.89
CA TYR A 124 -5.73 15.29 3.49
C TYR A 124 -5.01 16.19 2.51
N ASP A 125 -5.35 17.47 2.49
CA ASP A 125 -4.60 18.47 1.74
C ASP A 125 -3.16 18.60 2.30
N ARG A 126 -2.18 18.50 1.41
CA ARG A 126 -0.76 18.53 1.76
C ARG A 126 -0.30 19.91 2.27
N HIS A 127 -1.01 20.97 1.91
CA HIS A 127 -0.61 22.35 2.23
C HIS A 127 -1.04 22.77 3.63
N ASP A 128 -2.25 22.38 4.06
CA ASP A 128 -2.85 22.84 5.31
C ASP A 128 -3.33 21.72 6.25
N GLY A 129 -3.37 20.47 5.78
CA GLY A 129 -3.81 19.31 6.55
C GLY A 129 -5.33 19.19 6.68
N SER A 130 -6.11 19.96 5.93
CA SER A 130 -7.56 19.81 5.93
C SER A 130 -7.99 18.48 5.33
N LEU A 131 -9.05 17.88 5.86
CA LEU A 131 -9.62 16.65 5.31
C LEU A 131 -10.29 16.97 3.97
N VAL A 132 -9.84 16.30 2.91
CA VAL A 132 -10.43 16.40 1.57
C VAL A 132 -11.59 15.42 1.43
N TRP A 133 -11.35 14.15 1.72
CA TRP A 133 -12.38 13.12 1.78
C TRP A 133 -11.98 11.99 2.73
N GLU A 134 -12.97 11.25 3.19
CA GLU A 134 -12.80 10.02 3.97
C GLU A 134 -13.80 8.98 3.52
N GLN A 135 -13.35 7.75 3.32
CA GLN A 135 -14.17 6.60 2.95
C GLN A 135 -13.99 5.49 3.98
N VAL A 136 -15.11 4.93 4.41
CA VAL A 136 -15.11 3.68 5.17
C VAL A 136 -15.12 2.54 4.16
N ALA A 137 -13.98 1.86 4.02
CA ALA A 137 -13.85 0.72 3.12
C ALA A 137 -14.74 -0.44 3.58
N VAL A 138 -14.65 -0.79 4.86
CA VAL A 138 -15.47 -1.81 5.49
C VAL A 138 -15.62 -1.52 7.00
N SER A 139 -16.76 -1.94 7.56
CA SER A 139 -17.04 -1.84 8.99
C SER A 139 -17.28 -3.24 9.53
N GLU A 140 -16.24 -3.86 10.09
CA GLU A 140 -16.26 -5.24 10.54
C GLU A 140 -15.40 -5.48 11.77
N GLN A 141 -15.66 -6.60 12.43
CA GLN A 141 -14.79 -7.07 13.50
C GLN A 141 -13.49 -7.61 12.88
N PRO A 142 -12.31 -7.22 13.41
CA PRO A 142 -11.05 -7.83 12.97
C PRO A 142 -11.08 -9.35 13.13
N HIS A 143 -10.59 -10.07 12.12
CA HIS A 143 -10.53 -11.52 12.13
C HIS A 143 -9.66 -12.05 13.29
N GLU A 144 -8.50 -11.43 13.49
CA GLU A 144 -7.55 -11.76 14.54
C GLU A 144 -7.17 -10.55 15.39
N GLY A 145 -6.41 -10.83 16.46
CA GLY A 145 -5.75 -9.80 17.25
C GLY A 145 -4.62 -9.10 16.48
N ARG A 146 -3.97 -8.18 17.17
CA ARG A 146 -2.76 -7.51 16.70
C ARG A 146 -1.73 -7.41 17.81
N HIS A 147 -0.48 -7.18 17.48
CA HIS A 147 0.51 -6.80 18.48
C HIS A 147 0.16 -5.42 19.07
N SER A 148 0.47 -5.20 20.34
CA SER A 148 0.14 -3.95 21.05
C SER A 148 0.77 -2.68 20.42
N THR A 149 1.88 -2.83 19.70
CA THR A 149 2.55 -1.74 18.97
C THR A 149 2.12 -1.61 17.50
N GLY A 150 1.27 -2.51 17.01
CA GLY A 150 0.73 -2.49 15.65
C GLY A 150 -0.71 -1.96 15.60
N SER A 151 -1.29 -1.99 14.40
CA SER A 151 -2.70 -1.67 14.16
C SER A 151 -3.33 -2.69 13.22
N TRP A 152 -4.66 -2.66 13.06
CA TRP A 152 -5.35 -3.41 12.00
C TRP A 152 -5.29 -2.71 10.64
N ALA A 153 -4.72 -1.49 10.58
CA ALA A 153 -4.42 -0.75 9.36
C ALA A 153 -2.91 -0.52 9.26
N SER A 154 -2.14 -1.60 9.08
CA SER A 154 -0.68 -1.56 9.06
C SER A 154 -0.09 -1.56 7.66
N SER A 155 -0.84 -2.02 6.66
CA SER A 155 -0.44 -1.99 5.25
C SER A 155 -0.50 -0.57 4.72
N SER A 156 0.52 -0.14 3.97
CA SER A 156 0.51 1.16 3.30
C SER A 156 -0.26 1.09 1.99
N ALA A 157 -0.99 2.14 1.65
CA ALA A 157 -1.63 2.24 0.35
C ALA A 157 -0.60 2.43 -0.78
N VAL A 158 -1.06 2.31 -2.02
CA VAL A 158 -0.27 2.57 -3.22
C VAL A 158 -1.11 3.33 -4.24
N THR A 159 -0.47 4.23 -4.99
CA THR A 159 -1.10 4.99 -6.06
C THR A 159 -0.15 5.22 -7.23
N ASP A 160 -0.70 5.43 -8.41
CA ASP A 160 0.02 5.90 -9.60
C ASP A 160 -0.56 7.22 -10.15
N GLY A 161 -1.48 7.84 -9.39
CA GLY A 161 -2.18 9.06 -9.79
C GLY A 161 -3.48 8.83 -10.57
N GLU A 162 -3.76 7.59 -10.97
CA GLU A 162 -5.04 7.19 -11.56
C GLU A 162 -5.89 6.43 -10.56
N VAL A 163 -5.29 5.50 -9.82
CA VAL A 163 -5.95 4.73 -8.78
C VAL A 163 -5.21 4.85 -7.46
N LEU A 164 -5.94 4.72 -6.37
CA LEU A 164 -5.46 4.59 -5.00
C LEU A 164 -5.94 3.26 -4.46
N CYS A 165 -5.02 2.34 -4.13
CA CYS A 165 -5.39 1.04 -3.60
C CYS A 165 -4.93 0.87 -2.16
N ALA A 166 -5.88 0.55 -1.28
CA ALA A 166 -5.73 0.34 0.15
C ALA A 166 -5.97 -1.12 0.49
N PHE A 167 -5.01 -1.75 1.17
CA PHE A 167 -5.10 -3.15 1.57
C PHE A 167 -5.20 -3.27 3.09
N PHE A 168 -6.23 -3.96 3.56
CA PHE A 168 -6.49 -4.19 4.98
C PHE A 168 -6.38 -5.68 5.36
N GLY A 169 -5.52 -6.42 4.66
CA GLY A 169 -5.32 -7.84 4.92
C GLY A 169 -6.59 -8.65 4.75
N SER A 170 -6.99 -9.39 5.79
CA SER A 170 -8.23 -10.18 5.84
C SER A 170 -9.52 -9.36 5.68
N ARG A 171 -9.44 -8.03 5.68
CA ARG A 171 -10.57 -7.13 5.43
C ARG A 171 -10.61 -6.60 3.99
N GLY A 172 -9.74 -7.13 3.10
CA GLY A 172 -9.79 -6.91 1.67
C GLY A 172 -8.89 -5.82 1.12
N LEU A 173 -8.89 -5.72 -0.19
CA LEU A 173 -8.24 -4.69 -1.01
C LEU A 173 -9.33 -3.82 -1.63
N TYR A 174 -9.19 -2.50 -1.50
CA TYR A 174 -10.13 -1.50 -1.98
C TYR A 174 -9.39 -0.51 -2.87
N CYS A 175 -9.84 -0.33 -4.11
CA CYS A 175 -9.26 0.63 -5.04
C CYS A 175 -10.26 1.74 -5.37
N TYR A 176 -9.78 2.97 -5.28
CA TYR A 176 -10.53 4.20 -5.45
C TYR A 176 -9.91 5.02 -6.59
N ASP A 177 -10.67 5.97 -7.15
CA ASP A 177 -10.07 7.11 -7.82
C ASP A 177 -9.48 8.09 -6.78
N LEU A 178 -8.77 9.13 -7.22
CA LEU A 178 -8.16 10.08 -6.28
C LEU A 178 -9.17 11.02 -5.61
N ASP A 179 -10.41 11.05 -6.07
CA ASP A 179 -11.52 11.79 -5.46
C ASP A 179 -12.26 10.97 -4.40
N GLY A 180 -11.83 9.71 -4.17
CA GLY A 180 -12.38 8.81 -3.16
C GLY A 180 -13.57 7.99 -3.62
N THR A 181 -13.86 7.94 -4.92
CA THR A 181 -14.92 7.05 -5.46
C THR A 181 -14.38 5.61 -5.49
N LEU A 182 -15.07 4.68 -4.85
CA LEU A 182 -14.72 3.26 -4.92
C LEU A 182 -14.91 2.75 -6.36
N LEU A 183 -13.83 2.23 -6.93
CA LEU A 183 -13.83 1.61 -8.25
C LEU A 183 -14.17 0.12 -8.14
N TRP A 184 -13.51 -0.57 -7.22
CA TRP A 184 -13.71 -1.98 -6.95
C TRP A 184 -13.08 -2.40 -5.61
N ASP A 185 -13.46 -3.56 -5.12
CA ASP A 185 -12.88 -4.23 -3.97
C ASP A 185 -12.69 -5.73 -4.23
N GLN A 186 -11.79 -6.34 -3.47
CA GLN A 186 -11.52 -7.77 -3.52
C GLN A 186 -11.23 -8.31 -2.12
N ASP A 187 -12.01 -9.29 -1.72
CA ASP A 187 -11.76 -10.10 -0.53
C ASP A 187 -10.94 -11.35 -0.92
N PHE A 188 -9.88 -11.63 -0.16
CA PHE A 188 -9.02 -12.81 -0.35
C PHE A 188 -9.25 -13.87 0.74
N GLY A 189 -10.16 -13.65 1.67
CA GLY A 189 -10.43 -14.48 2.83
C GLY A 189 -9.68 -14.03 4.09
N ASP A 190 -9.48 -14.93 5.02
CA ASP A 190 -8.89 -14.65 6.31
C ASP A 190 -7.45 -15.22 6.42
N MET A 191 -6.52 -14.40 6.92
CA MET A 191 -5.15 -14.83 7.22
C MET A 191 -5.06 -15.39 8.64
N GLU A 192 -4.24 -16.41 8.82
CA GLU A 192 -3.82 -16.89 10.13
C GLU A 192 -2.40 -16.41 10.43
N ILE A 193 -2.26 -15.42 11.30
CA ILE A 193 -0.96 -14.87 11.64
C ILE A 193 -0.43 -15.47 12.94
N ARG A 194 0.80 -15.91 12.90
CA ARG A 194 1.45 -16.51 14.06
C ARG A 194 1.29 -15.65 15.31
N MET A 195 0.73 -16.24 16.37
CA MET A 195 0.47 -15.59 17.64
C MET A 195 -0.50 -14.40 17.58
N GLY A 196 -1.17 -14.17 16.45
CA GLY A 196 -2.08 -13.03 16.27
C GLY A 196 -1.36 -11.68 16.34
N PHE A 197 -0.15 -11.57 15.77
CA PHE A 197 0.61 -10.32 15.81
C PHE A 197 0.10 -9.27 14.83
N GLY A 198 -0.84 -9.63 13.96
CA GLY A 198 -1.46 -8.75 12.97
C GLY A 198 -0.82 -8.86 11.59
N GLU A 199 -1.52 -8.33 10.63
CA GLU A 199 -1.24 -8.36 9.21
C GLU A 199 -0.54 -7.07 8.79
N GLY A 200 0.35 -7.09 7.79
CA GLY A 200 1.13 -5.90 7.46
C GLY A 200 1.76 -5.89 6.06
N ALA A 201 1.32 -6.77 5.15
CA ALA A 201 1.79 -6.75 3.77
C ALA A 201 1.19 -5.56 3.01
N SER A 202 2.02 -4.74 2.36
CA SER A 202 1.57 -3.64 1.50
C SER A 202 1.49 -4.12 0.04
N PRO A 203 0.47 -3.72 -0.74
CA PRO A 203 0.41 -4.02 -2.15
C PRO A 203 1.50 -3.27 -2.92
N ALA A 204 1.84 -3.77 -4.09
CA ALA A 204 2.72 -3.08 -5.03
C ALA A 204 1.96 -2.81 -6.32
N LEU A 205 2.19 -1.65 -6.94
CA LEU A 205 1.59 -1.24 -8.20
C LEU A 205 2.70 -1.00 -9.23
N HIS A 206 2.56 -1.63 -10.40
CA HIS A 206 3.45 -1.41 -11.53
C HIS A 206 2.68 -1.52 -12.85
N GLY A 207 2.65 -0.45 -13.61
CA GLY A 207 1.82 -0.35 -14.82
C GLY A 207 0.35 -0.58 -14.46
N ASP A 208 -0.28 -1.56 -15.09
CA ASP A 208 -1.68 -1.92 -14.83
C ASP A 208 -1.85 -3.02 -13.77
N ALA A 209 -0.74 -3.49 -13.18
CA ALA A 209 -0.75 -4.63 -12.27
C ALA A 209 -0.65 -4.19 -10.81
N ILE A 210 -1.63 -4.61 -9.99
CA ILE A 210 -1.56 -4.57 -8.54
C ILE A 210 -1.18 -5.95 -8.05
N VAL A 211 -0.06 -6.04 -7.34
CA VAL A 211 0.46 -7.29 -6.79
C VAL A 211 0.19 -7.33 -5.30
N VAL A 212 -0.45 -8.39 -4.84
CA VAL A 212 -0.73 -8.67 -3.44
C VAL A 212 0.02 -9.91 -3.01
N VAL A 213 0.74 -9.81 -1.91
CA VAL A 213 1.38 -10.94 -1.23
C VAL A 213 0.47 -11.38 -0.10
N TRP A 214 -0.05 -12.59 -0.20
CA TRP A 214 -0.90 -13.24 0.79
C TRP A 214 -0.06 -14.29 1.52
N ASP A 215 0.66 -13.87 2.56
CA ASP A 215 1.57 -14.73 3.32
C ASP A 215 1.11 -14.89 4.76
N HIS A 216 0.75 -16.13 5.12
CA HIS A 216 0.24 -16.48 6.44
C HIS A 216 0.54 -17.96 6.78
N GLN A 217 0.09 -18.47 7.92
CA GLN A 217 0.33 -19.86 8.32
C GLN A 217 -0.46 -20.88 7.51
N GLY A 218 -1.50 -20.45 6.75
CA GLY A 218 -2.25 -21.28 5.82
C GLY A 218 -1.59 -21.37 4.45
N GLN A 219 -2.41 -21.43 3.41
CA GLN A 219 -1.94 -21.48 2.02
C GLN A 219 -1.54 -20.07 1.55
N SER A 220 -0.25 -19.79 1.50
CA SER A 220 0.29 -18.53 0.99
C SER A 220 0.29 -18.50 -0.53
N PHE A 221 0.07 -17.32 -1.12
CA PHE A 221 0.15 -17.06 -2.55
C PHE A 221 0.57 -15.63 -2.86
N ILE A 222 0.93 -15.40 -4.11
CA ILE A 222 1.07 -14.07 -4.69
C ILE A 222 0.07 -13.99 -5.84
N THR A 223 -0.69 -12.90 -5.91
CA THR A 223 -1.63 -12.66 -7.00
C THR A 223 -1.38 -11.31 -7.64
N SER A 224 -1.72 -11.19 -8.91
CA SER A 224 -1.69 -9.95 -9.66
C SER A 224 -3.06 -9.67 -10.26
N LEU A 225 -3.57 -8.48 -10.04
CA LEU A 225 -4.86 -7.99 -10.50
C LEU A 225 -4.66 -6.79 -11.41
N ASN A 226 -5.47 -6.67 -12.44
CA ASN A 226 -5.50 -5.44 -13.22
C ASN A 226 -6.15 -4.32 -12.41
N LYS A 227 -5.49 -3.15 -12.32
CA LYS A 227 -5.89 -2.02 -11.48
C LYS A 227 -7.29 -1.43 -11.78
N LEU A 228 -7.80 -1.63 -13.02
CA LEU A 228 -9.07 -1.08 -13.47
C LEU A 228 -10.18 -2.12 -13.64
N SER A 229 -9.83 -3.39 -13.88
CA SER A 229 -10.79 -4.41 -14.30
C SER A 229 -10.94 -5.61 -13.39
N LEU A 230 -10.16 -5.73 -12.31
CA LEU A 230 -10.12 -6.92 -11.43
C LEU A 230 -9.70 -8.23 -12.11
N ILE A 231 -9.31 -8.21 -13.37
CA ILE A 231 -8.89 -9.42 -14.07
C ILE A 231 -7.54 -9.88 -13.52
N HIS A 232 -7.43 -11.14 -13.15
CA HIS A 232 -6.13 -11.75 -12.83
C HIS A 232 -5.22 -11.71 -14.04
N ILE A 233 -3.98 -11.26 -13.84
CA ILE A 233 -2.96 -11.13 -14.87
C ILE A 233 -1.93 -12.27 -14.71
#